data_b2a7f3700cd251f25f68ea57a9029cce
#
_entry.id   b2a7f3700cd251f25f68ea57a9029cce
#
_cell.length_a   1.000
_cell.length_b   1.000
_cell.length_c   1.000
_cell.angle_alpha   90.00
_cell.angle_beta   90.00
_cell.angle_gamma   90.00
#
_symmetry.space_group_name_H-M   'P 1'
#
loop_
_entity.id
_entity.type
_entity.pdbx_description
1 polymer ?
#
loop_
_entity_poly.entity_id
_entity_poly.type
_entity_poly.pdbx_seq_one_letter_code
_entity_poly.pdbx_strand_id
1 'polypeptide(L)'
;WFVNPDHAPLYVALEKGFFKDRGLEVELIAPSNPSDPAKLVAAGKADIAVSYQHQHQMQVDQGLPLVRIATLVATPLNSLVVLADGPIRNIADLKGKTIGYSVGGFETVLLKVMLARAGLTLDDVKLVNVNFSLSPALFTGQADATIGAFRNFELNQMDIEKRPGRAFLVEEHGVPSYDELI
;
A
#
# COMPACT_ATOMS: atom_id res chain seq x y z
N TRP A 1 -3.18 6.61 -4.46
CA TRP A 1 -3.73 6.36 -3.13
C TRP A 1 -4.59 7.54 -2.70
N PHE A 2 -5.49 7.39 -1.73
CA PHE A 2 -6.15 8.54 -1.14
C PHE A 2 -5.16 9.42 -0.39
N VAL A 3 -5.54 10.69 -0.15
CA VAL A 3 -4.67 11.63 0.56
C VAL A 3 -4.32 11.11 1.95
N ASN A 4 -3.02 11.02 2.23
CA ASN A 4 -2.47 10.54 3.49
C ASN A 4 -1.21 11.36 3.85
N PRO A 5 -0.64 11.20 5.05
CA PRO A 5 0.52 11.99 5.52
C PRO A 5 1.77 11.87 4.64
N ASP A 6 1.97 10.77 3.92
CA ASP A 6 3.15 10.57 3.07
C ASP A 6 3.15 11.53 1.86
N HIS A 7 1.97 12.01 1.45
CA HIS A 7 1.82 13.00 0.41
C HIS A 7 1.99 14.46 0.90
N ALA A 8 2.23 14.69 2.17
CA ALA A 8 2.36 16.05 2.74
C ALA A 8 3.37 16.93 1.98
N PRO A 9 4.54 16.46 1.51
CA PRO A 9 5.46 17.28 0.73
C PRO A 9 4.83 17.86 -0.54
N LEU A 10 3.95 17.11 -1.22
CA LEU A 10 3.27 17.56 -2.44
C LEU A 10 2.26 18.66 -2.14
N TYR A 11 1.45 18.48 -1.08
CA TYR A 11 0.48 19.49 -0.66
C TYR A 11 1.15 20.75 -0.11
N VAL A 12 2.24 20.61 0.65
CA VAL A 12 3.03 21.76 1.11
C VAL A 12 3.62 22.53 -0.08
N ALA A 13 4.14 21.83 -1.08
CA ALA A 13 4.69 22.48 -2.27
C ALA A 13 3.61 23.24 -3.05
N LEU A 14 2.39 22.68 -3.15
CA LEU A 14 1.25 23.33 -3.78
C LEU A 14 0.81 24.58 -3.00
N GLU A 15 0.54 24.45 -1.71
CA GLU A 15 0.03 25.53 -0.85
C GLU A 15 1.04 26.67 -0.65
N LYS A 16 2.34 26.35 -0.59
CA LYS A 16 3.41 27.35 -0.48
C LYS A 16 3.82 27.96 -1.82
N GLY A 17 3.24 27.53 -2.93
CA GLY A 17 3.52 28.05 -4.25
C GLY A 17 4.83 27.59 -4.87
N PHE A 18 5.52 26.59 -4.30
CA PHE A 18 6.83 26.13 -4.80
C PHE A 18 6.79 25.60 -6.22
N PHE A 19 5.66 25.05 -6.66
CA PHE A 19 5.46 24.65 -8.06
C PHE A 19 5.37 25.89 -8.96
N LYS A 20 4.58 26.91 -8.56
CA LYS A 20 4.44 28.17 -9.32
C LYS A 20 5.75 28.92 -9.46
N ASP A 21 6.58 28.92 -8.41
CA ASP A 21 7.92 29.53 -8.42
C ASP A 21 8.86 28.89 -9.46
N ARG A 22 8.52 27.66 -9.88
CA ARG A 22 9.22 26.91 -10.94
C ARG A 22 8.49 26.94 -12.29
N GLY A 23 7.45 27.76 -12.42
CA GLY A 23 6.64 27.88 -13.63
C GLY A 23 5.75 26.67 -13.90
N LEU A 24 5.43 25.88 -12.86
CA LEU A 24 4.57 24.71 -12.98
C LEU A 24 3.17 25.00 -12.43
N GLU A 25 2.16 24.63 -13.20
CA GLU A 25 0.77 24.54 -12.72
C GLU A 25 0.47 23.07 -12.41
N VAL A 26 0.26 22.76 -11.14
CA VAL A 26 0.11 21.36 -10.66
C VAL A 26 -1.27 21.17 -10.05
N GLU A 27 -1.97 20.13 -10.53
CA GLU A 27 -3.20 19.62 -9.94
C GLU A 27 -2.94 18.27 -9.28
N LEU A 28 -3.32 18.10 -8.02
CA LEU A 28 -3.22 16.82 -7.31
C LEU A 28 -4.57 16.11 -7.38
N ILE A 29 -4.61 14.98 -8.10
CA ILE A 29 -5.83 14.20 -8.34
C ILE A 29 -5.80 12.94 -7.48
N ALA A 30 -6.76 12.81 -6.57
CA ALA A 30 -6.95 11.56 -5.83
C ALA A 30 -7.66 10.52 -6.71
N PRO A 31 -7.13 9.30 -6.86
CA PRO A 31 -7.73 8.27 -7.70
C PRO A 31 -9.00 7.70 -7.05
N SER A 32 -9.96 7.28 -7.86
CA SER A 32 -11.14 6.53 -7.40
C SER A 32 -10.84 5.05 -7.12
N ASN A 33 -9.77 4.52 -7.73
CA ASN A 33 -9.31 3.14 -7.53
C ASN A 33 -7.78 3.14 -7.30
N PRO A 34 -7.28 2.44 -6.27
CA PRO A 34 -5.86 2.44 -5.92
C PRO A 34 -4.94 1.85 -7.00
N SER A 35 -5.49 1.10 -7.95
CA SER A 35 -4.73 0.49 -9.06
C SER A 35 -4.61 1.38 -10.30
N ASP A 36 -5.21 2.58 -10.32
CA ASP A 36 -5.32 3.39 -11.54
C ASP A 36 -4.15 4.37 -11.79
N PRO A 37 -3.46 4.97 -10.80
CA PRO A 37 -2.56 6.08 -11.04
C PRO A 37 -1.54 5.84 -12.15
N ALA A 38 -0.78 4.77 -12.08
CA ALA A 38 0.23 4.46 -13.09
C ALA A 38 -0.37 4.15 -14.49
N LYS A 39 -1.58 3.57 -14.53
CA LYS A 39 -2.29 3.34 -15.80
C LYS A 39 -2.75 4.65 -16.45
N LEU A 40 -3.13 5.65 -15.66
CA LEU A 40 -3.49 6.97 -16.17
C LEU A 40 -2.29 7.66 -16.78
N VAL A 41 -1.09 7.53 -16.20
CA VAL A 41 0.15 8.03 -16.80
C VAL A 41 0.45 7.29 -18.11
N ALA A 42 0.42 5.96 -18.09
CA ALA A 42 0.66 5.16 -19.31
C ALA A 42 -0.34 5.47 -20.44
N ALA A 43 -1.55 5.92 -20.10
CA ALA A 43 -2.60 6.31 -21.04
C ALA A 43 -2.53 7.81 -21.43
N GLY A 44 -1.56 8.59 -20.94
CA GLY A 44 -1.44 10.03 -21.17
C GLY A 44 -2.56 10.87 -20.57
N LYS A 45 -3.24 10.36 -19.53
CA LYS A 45 -4.32 11.06 -18.82
C LYS A 45 -3.84 11.75 -17.54
N ALA A 46 -2.61 11.51 -17.15
CA ALA A 46 -1.87 12.19 -16.09
C ALA A 46 -0.40 12.25 -16.53
N ASP A 47 0.31 13.27 -16.09
CA ASP A 47 1.73 13.44 -16.42
C ASP A 47 2.62 12.64 -15.47
N ILE A 48 2.21 12.57 -14.20
CA ILE A 48 2.98 11.95 -13.10
C ILE A 48 2.03 11.16 -12.20
N ALA A 49 2.54 10.09 -11.60
CA ALA A 49 1.80 9.34 -10.59
C ALA A 49 2.69 8.99 -9.39
N VAL A 50 2.09 8.99 -8.20
CA VAL A 50 2.68 8.30 -7.05
C VAL A 50 2.34 6.81 -7.17
N SER A 51 3.34 5.97 -7.09
CA SER A 51 3.24 4.51 -7.22
C SER A 51 4.18 3.82 -6.22
N TYR A 52 4.24 2.49 -6.28
CA TYR A 52 5.05 1.67 -5.38
C TYR A 52 6.13 0.92 -6.17
N GLN A 53 7.28 0.67 -5.54
CA GLN A 53 8.41 0.02 -6.20
C GLN A 53 8.01 -1.27 -6.93
N HIS A 54 7.39 -2.20 -6.22
CA HIS A 54 7.04 -3.50 -6.79
C HIS A 54 5.95 -3.40 -7.84
N GLN A 55 4.96 -2.53 -7.62
CA GLN A 55 3.91 -2.28 -8.61
C GLN A 55 4.47 -1.71 -9.90
N HIS A 56 5.36 -0.72 -9.80
CA HIS A 56 6.04 -0.13 -10.96
C HIS A 56 6.85 -1.19 -11.73
N GLN A 57 7.67 -2.00 -11.02
CA GLN A 57 8.46 -3.05 -11.64
C GLN A 57 7.59 -4.05 -12.41
N MET A 58 6.49 -4.51 -11.80
CA MET A 58 5.55 -5.42 -12.46
C MET A 58 4.87 -4.81 -13.68
N GLN A 59 4.50 -3.53 -13.61
CA GLN A 59 3.84 -2.82 -14.72
C GLN A 59 4.80 -2.57 -15.88
N VAL A 60 6.06 -2.22 -15.61
CA VAL A 60 7.09 -2.09 -16.64
C VAL A 60 7.40 -3.44 -17.30
N ASP A 61 7.49 -4.51 -16.53
CA ASP A 61 7.66 -5.88 -17.05
C ASP A 61 6.48 -6.32 -17.95
N GLN A 62 5.27 -5.83 -17.65
CA GLN A 62 4.08 -6.01 -18.48
C GLN A 62 4.02 -5.09 -19.70
N GLY A 63 5.03 -4.25 -19.90
CA GLY A 63 5.15 -3.37 -21.07
C GLY A 63 4.51 -1.99 -20.92
N LEU A 64 4.11 -1.56 -19.73
CA LEU A 64 3.63 -0.18 -19.56
C LEU A 64 4.81 0.81 -19.71
N PRO A 65 4.64 1.89 -20.48
CA PRO A 65 5.69 2.88 -20.74
C PRO A 65 5.84 3.85 -19.56
N LEU A 66 6.39 3.35 -18.47
CA LEU A 66 6.57 4.08 -17.22
C LEU A 66 8.05 4.23 -16.88
N VAL A 67 8.45 5.38 -16.36
CA VAL A 67 9.79 5.66 -15.88
C VAL A 67 9.72 6.25 -14.48
N ARG A 68 10.48 5.70 -13.55
CA ARG A 68 10.63 6.30 -12.22
C ARG A 68 11.53 7.53 -12.30
N ILE A 69 11.05 8.66 -11.80
CA ILE A 69 11.80 9.93 -11.78
C ILE A 69 12.27 10.32 -10.38
N ALA A 70 11.60 9.85 -9.32
CA ALA A 70 11.99 10.15 -7.95
C ALA A 70 11.55 9.04 -6.98
N THR A 71 12.07 9.08 -5.75
CA THR A 71 11.58 8.29 -4.61
C THR A 71 10.99 9.27 -3.60
N LEU A 72 9.70 9.11 -3.27
CA LEU A 72 9.01 9.93 -2.29
C LEU A 72 9.26 9.41 -0.88
N VAL A 73 9.14 8.09 -0.67
CA VAL A 73 9.40 7.43 0.60
C VAL A 73 10.43 6.31 0.41
N ALA A 74 11.61 6.49 0.98
CA ALA A 74 12.77 5.60 0.79
C ALA A 74 12.80 4.40 1.77
N THR A 75 11.86 4.34 2.70
CA THR A 75 11.74 3.24 3.69
C THR A 75 10.49 2.41 3.43
N PRO A 76 10.50 1.10 3.74
CA PRO A 76 9.30 0.29 3.60
C PRO A 76 8.18 0.79 4.52
N LEU A 77 7.00 0.98 3.99
CA LEU A 77 5.78 1.32 4.74
C LEU A 77 4.83 0.14 4.80
N ASN A 78 4.77 -0.64 3.73
CA ASN A 78 3.88 -1.78 3.60
C ASN A 78 4.06 -2.79 4.73
N SER A 79 2.95 -3.26 5.26
CA SER A 79 2.92 -4.28 6.31
C SER A 79 1.65 -5.14 6.17
N LEU A 80 1.69 -6.31 6.78
CA LEU A 80 0.49 -7.08 7.07
C LEU A 80 0.04 -6.68 8.47
N VAL A 81 -1.21 -6.22 8.59
CA VAL A 81 -1.77 -5.74 9.86
C VAL A 81 -2.92 -6.62 10.32
N VAL A 82 -2.98 -6.85 11.62
CA VAL A 82 -4.04 -7.56 12.32
C VAL A 82 -4.48 -6.76 13.55
N LEU A 83 -5.63 -7.07 14.14
CA LEU A 83 -5.98 -6.53 15.46
C LEU A 83 -5.00 -7.06 16.53
N ALA A 84 -4.49 -6.17 17.37
CA ALA A 84 -3.46 -6.54 18.38
C ALA A 84 -3.97 -7.51 19.45
N ASP A 85 -5.25 -7.45 19.78
CA ASP A 85 -5.95 -8.35 20.72
C ASP A 85 -6.49 -9.63 20.05
N GLY A 86 -6.41 -9.73 18.71
CA GLY A 86 -6.84 -10.86 17.92
C GLY A 86 -5.98 -12.12 18.11
N PRO A 87 -6.39 -13.26 17.54
CA PRO A 87 -5.71 -14.55 17.72
C PRO A 87 -4.41 -14.68 16.91
N ILE A 88 -4.19 -13.84 15.89
CA ILE A 88 -3.05 -13.94 14.98
C ILE A 88 -1.81 -13.33 15.64
N ARG A 89 -0.82 -14.16 15.93
CA ARG A 89 0.44 -13.77 16.61
C ARG A 89 1.67 -13.88 15.71
N ASN A 90 1.58 -14.67 14.63
CA ASN A 90 2.63 -14.91 13.66
C ASN A 90 2.01 -15.21 12.27
N ILE A 91 2.82 -15.25 11.22
CA ILE A 91 2.35 -15.48 9.86
C ILE A 91 1.70 -16.86 9.67
N ALA A 92 2.13 -17.88 10.40
CA ALA A 92 1.54 -19.22 10.30
C ALA A 92 0.09 -19.27 10.80
N ASP A 93 -0.32 -18.35 11.68
CA ASP A 93 -1.69 -18.26 12.19
C ASP A 93 -2.68 -17.76 11.11
N LEU A 94 -2.19 -17.33 9.95
CA LEU A 94 -3.02 -16.89 8.82
C LEU A 94 -3.70 -18.06 8.09
N LYS A 95 -3.34 -19.31 8.37
CA LYS A 95 -3.96 -20.47 7.73
C LYS A 95 -5.49 -20.46 7.94
N GLY A 96 -6.24 -20.53 6.84
CA GLY A 96 -7.70 -20.49 6.82
C GLY A 96 -8.31 -19.10 7.05
N LYS A 97 -7.50 -18.04 7.21
CA LYS A 97 -7.95 -16.67 7.46
C LYS A 97 -8.30 -15.93 6.18
N THR A 98 -9.10 -14.87 6.35
CA THR A 98 -9.44 -13.93 5.27
C THR A 98 -8.48 -12.75 5.32
N ILE A 99 -7.79 -12.51 4.19
CA ILE A 99 -6.81 -11.43 4.05
C ILE A 99 -7.36 -10.36 3.09
N GLY A 100 -7.54 -9.15 3.61
CA GLY A 100 -7.92 -7.98 2.82
C GLY A 100 -6.71 -7.40 2.08
N TYR A 101 -6.93 -6.94 0.84
CA TYR A 101 -5.94 -6.22 0.05
C TYR A 101 -6.59 -5.08 -0.74
N SER A 102 -5.81 -4.06 -1.13
CA SER A 102 -6.26 -2.91 -1.92
C SER A 102 -5.82 -2.99 -3.37
N VAL A 103 -4.52 -3.24 -3.60
CA VAL A 103 -3.92 -3.28 -4.94
C VAL A 103 -3.64 -4.73 -5.34
N GLY A 104 -4.48 -5.26 -6.22
CA GLY A 104 -4.31 -6.60 -6.76
C GLY A 104 -2.99 -6.76 -7.54
N GLY A 105 -2.42 -7.96 -7.47
CA GLY A 105 -1.13 -8.30 -8.08
C GLY A 105 0.05 -7.92 -7.18
N PHE A 106 0.21 -6.65 -6.83
CA PHE A 106 1.31 -6.14 -6.03
C PHE A 106 1.27 -6.66 -4.58
N GLU A 107 0.23 -6.34 -3.81
CA GLU A 107 0.13 -6.71 -2.40
C GLU A 107 0.02 -8.22 -2.20
N THR A 108 -0.64 -8.91 -3.12
CA THR A 108 -0.75 -10.37 -3.08
C THR A 108 0.61 -11.06 -3.35
N VAL A 109 1.52 -10.44 -4.09
CA VAL A 109 2.89 -10.93 -4.26
C VAL A 109 3.69 -10.77 -2.96
N LEU A 110 3.57 -9.63 -2.26
CA LEU A 110 4.17 -9.46 -0.93
C LEU A 110 3.67 -10.54 0.04
N LEU A 111 2.36 -10.73 0.10
CA LEU A 111 1.74 -11.76 0.94
C LEU A 111 2.25 -13.16 0.60
N LYS A 112 2.36 -13.50 -0.69
CA LYS A 112 2.89 -14.80 -1.13
C LYS A 112 4.27 -15.09 -0.57
N VAL A 113 5.18 -14.10 -0.56
CA VAL A 113 6.53 -14.25 -0.02
C VAL A 113 6.49 -14.46 1.50
N MET A 114 5.68 -13.65 2.21
CA MET A 114 5.53 -13.77 3.66
C MET A 114 4.96 -15.15 4.06
N LEU A 115 3.93 -15.62 3.37
CA LEU A 115 3.31 -16.94 3.60
C LEU A 115 4.31 -18.07 3.34
N ALA A 116 5.06 -18.02 2.24
CA ALA A 116 6.03 -19.06 1.88
C ALA A 116 7.10 -19.26 2.97
N ARG A 117 7.53 -18.18 3.63
CA ARG A 117 8.47 -18.29 4.77
C ARG A 117 7.87 -18.95 6.01
N ALA A 118 6.56 -18.95 6.13
CA ALA A 118 5.83 -19.65 7.18
C ALA A 118 5.35 -21.05 6.76
N GLY A 119 5.76 -21.52 5.59
CA GLY A 119 5.34 -22.83 5.04
C GLY A 119 3.90 -22.84 4.52
N LEU A 120 3.35 -21.67 4.20
CA LEU A 120 2.00 -21.50 3.67
C LEU A 120 2.04 -21.04 2.21
N THR A 121 0.90 -21.16 1.54
CA THR A 121 0.67 -20.67 0.17
C THR A 121 -0.53 -19.74 0.14
N LEU A 122 -0.81 -19.12 -1.01
CA LEU A 122 -2.04 -18.32 -1.19
C LEU A 122 -3.31 -19.18 -1.11
N ASP A 123 -3.23 -20.48 -1.38
CA ASP A 123 -4.38 -21.40 -1.28
C ASP A 123 -4.75 -21.72 0.17
N ASP A 124 -3.85 -21.45 1.12
CA ASP A 124 -4.11 -21.61 2.56
C ASP A 124 -4.89 -20.43 3.17
N VAL A 125 -5.16 -19.35 2.42
CA VAL A 125 -5.87 -18.15 2.87
C VAL A 125 -6.99 -17.76 1.90
N LYS A 126 -7.94 -16.94 2.36
CA LYS A 126 -8.97 -16.35 1.51
C LYS A 126 -8.61 -14.89 1.23
N LEU A 127 -8.63 -14.49 -0.03
CA LEU A 127 -8.34 -13.12 -0.44
C LEU A 127 -9.62 -12.34 -0.70
N VAL A 128 -9.70 -11.11 -0.18
CA VAL A 128 -10.82 -10.19 -0.44
C VAL A 128 -10.28 -8.80 -0.78
N ASN A 129 -10.75 -8.24 -1.90
CA ASN A 129 -10.45 -6.85 -2.21
C ASN A 129 -11.29 -5.93 -1.33
N VAL A 130 -10.63 -5.09 -0.54
CA VAL A 130 -11.26 -4.13 0.37
C VAL A 130 -11.10 -2.68 -0.10
N ASN A 131 -10.54 -2.49 -1.30
CA ASN A 131 -10.26 -1.18 -1.87
C ASN A 131 -9.44 -0.33 -0.88
N PHE A 132 -9.86 0.89 -0.56
CA PHE A 132 -9.18 1.76 0.41
C PHE A 132 -9.51 1.46 1.90
N SER A 133 -10.30 0.42 2.19
CA SER A 133 -10.87 0.16 3.52
C SER A 133 -10.08 -0.86 4.34
N LEU A 134 -8.74 -0.74 4.41
CA LEU A 134 -7.88 -1.71 5.11
C LEU A 134 -8.23 -1.80 6.62
N SER A 135 -8.12 -0.70 7.37
CA SER A 135 -8.47 -0.70 8.80
C SER A 135 -9.96 -0.96 9.06
N PRO A 136 -10.91 -0.37 8.30
CA PRO A 136 -12.33 -0.69 8.47
C PRO A 136 -12.66 -2.16 8.24
N ALA A 137 -11.98 -2.85 7.32
CA ALA A 137 -12.19 -4.28 7.08
C ALA A 137 -11.80 -5.13 8.30
N LEU A 138 -10.74 -4.75 9.03
CA LEU A 138 -10.38 -5.39 10.30
C LEU A 138 -11.41 -5.10 11.39
N PHE A 139 -11.89 -3.87 11.48
CA PHE A 139 -12.84 -3.45 12.51
C PHE A 139 -14.20 -4.14 12.37
N THR A 140 -14.64 -4.39 11.17
CA THR A 140 -15.93 -5.03 10.87
C THR A 140 -15.85 -6.57 10.83
N GLY A 141 -14.63 -7.14 10.86
CA GLY A 141 -14.44 -8.58 10.69
C GLY A 141 -14.63 -9.06 9.24
N GLN A 142 -14.63 -8.14 8.25
CA GLN A 142 -14.61 -8.48 6.83
C GLN A 142 -13.29 -9.18 6.45
N ALA A 143 -12.20 -8.82 7.13
CA ALA A 143 -10.91 -9.47 7.02
C ALA A 143 -10.32 -9.74 8.42
N ASP A 144 -9.59 -10.85 8.55
CA ASP A 144 -8.83 -11.20 9.76
C ASP A 144 -7.47 -10.50 9.80
N ALA A 145 -6.91 -10.21 8.61
CA ALA A 145 -5.69 -9.46 8.40
C ALA A 145 -5.80 -8.61 7.14
N THR A 146 -4.98 -7.57 7.00
CA THR A 146 -4.86 -6.79 5.76
C THR A 146 -3.40 -6.67 5.35
N ILE A 147 -3.11 -6.85 4.05
CA ILE A 147 -1.80 -6.59 3.44
C ILE A 147 -1.86 -5.28 2.66
N GLY A 148 -0.77 -4.51 2.65
CA GLY A 148 -0.70 -3.20 2.01
C GLY A 148 -0.94 -2.03 2.97
N ALA A 149 -1.22 -2.31 4.24
CA ALA A 149 -1.37 -1.30 5.28
C ALA A 149 -0.03 -0.61 5.57
N PHE A 150 -0.03 0.71 5.67
CA PHE A 150 1.14 1.51 6.01
C PHE A 150 1.29 1.64 7.51
N ARG A 151 2.47 1.27 8.02
CA ARG A 151 2.77 1.32 9.45
C ARG A 151 2.63 2.70 10.08
N ASN A 152 2.82 3.77 9.30
CA ASN A 152 2.72 5.16 9.75
C ASN A 152 1.33 5.77 9.55
N PHE A 153 0.41 5.08 8.90
CA PHE A 153 -0.96 5.57 8.66
C PHE A 153 -2.00 4.67 9.31
N GLU A 154 -2.17 3.42 8.85
CA GLU A 154 -3.22 2.53 9.36
C GLU A 154 -3.05 2.21 10.85
N LEU A 155 -1.83 2.01 11.34
CA LEU A 155 -1.62 1.77 12.79
C LEU A 155 -2.02 3.00 13.61
N ASN A 156 -1.67 4.22 13.17
CA ASN A 156 -2.10 5.45 13.85
C ASN A 156 -3.62 5.61 13.82
N GLN A 157 -4.26 5.31 12.70
CA GLN A 157 -5.72 5.31 12.59
C GLN A 157 -6.34 4.32 13.58
N MET A 158 -5.80 3.11 13.68
CA MET A 158 -6.27 2.08 14.59
C MET A 158 -6.10 2.49 16.06
N ASP A 159 -5.02 3.19 16.41
CA ASP A 159 -4.79 3.71 17.75
C ASP A 159 -5.78 4.83 18.10
N ILE A 160 -6.07 5.75 17.16
CA ILE A 160 -7.09 6.81 17.32
C ILE A 160 -8.47 6.18 17.59
N GLU A 161 -8.81 5.12 16.87
CA GLU A 161 -10.07 4.38 17.03
C GLU A 161 -10.07 3.45 18.26
N LYS A 162 -8.99 3.47 19.08
CA LYS A 162 -8.82 2.63 20.28
C LYS A 162 -8.94 1.13 20.01
N ARG A 163 -8.55 0.72 18.82
CA ARG A 163 -8.50 -0.67 18.36
C ARG A 163 -7.12 -0.94 17.77
N PRO A 164 -6.07 -1.04 18.62
CA PRO A 164 -4.69 -1.08 18.18
C PRO A 164 -4.42 -2.26 17.25
N GLY A 165 -3.57 -2.01 16.26
CA GLY A 165 -3.08 -2.99 15.31
C GLY A 165 -1.73 -3.56 15.73
N ARG A 166 -1.43 -4.75 15.19
CA ARG A 166 -0.08 -5.34 15.16
C ARG A 166 0.34 -5.46 13.71
N ALA A 167 1.51 -4.92 13.37
CA ALA A 167 2.11 -5.05 12.05
C ALA A 167 3.14 -6.19 12.01
N PHE A 168 3.13 -6.92 10.89
CA PHE A 168 4.21 -7.80 10.45
C PHE A 168 4.87 -7.11 9.26
N LEU A 169 6.11 -6.67 9.44
CA LEU A 169 6.81 -5.83 8.48
C LEU A 169 7.30 -6.67 7.30
N VAL A 170 7.05 -6.23 6.07
CA VAL A 170 7.36 -7.04 4.89
C VAL A 170 8.87 -7.32 4.76
N GLU A 171 9.72 -6.35 5.14
CA GLU A 171 11.18 -6.51 5.11
C GLU A 171 11.70 -7.53 6.14
N GLU A 172 11.03 -7.71 7.27
CA GLU A 172 11.37 -8.73 8.26
C GLU A 172 10.93 -10.12 7.79
N HIS A 173 10.00 -10.17 6.84
CA HIS A 173 9.47 -11.40 6.26
C HIS A 173 9.94 -11.65 4.83
N GLY A 174 11.06 -11.05 4.42
CA GLY A 174 11.79 -11.40 3.21
C GLY A 174 11.50 -10.58 1.98
N VAL A 175 10.88 -9.43 2.13
CA VAL A 175 10.61 -8.50 1.03
C VAL A 175 11.31 -7.16 1.30
N PRO A 176 12.65 -7.07 1.10
CA PRO A 176 13.33 -5.78 1.21
C PRO A 176 12.83 -4.83 0.12
N SER A 177 12.45 -3.63 0.49
CA SER A 177 11.92 -2.63 -0.44
C SER A 177 12.14 -1.20 0.06
N TYR A 178 11.94 -0.23 -0.80
CA TYR A 178 11.45 1.11 -0.47
C TYR A 178 9.98 1.18 -0.88
N ASP A 179 9.26 2.22 -0.50
CA ASP A 179 7.82 2.23 -0.74
C ASP A 179 7.42 3.14 -1.89
N GLU A 180 7.11 4.40 -1.62
CA GLU A 180 6.53 5.27 -2.63
C GLU A 180 7.56 5.88 -3.56
N LEU A 181 7.22 5.93 -4.85
CA LEU A 181 7.99 6.53 -5.92
C LEU A 181 7.10 7.40 -6.82
N ILE A 182 7.76 8.26 -7.58
CA ILE A 182 7.15 9.11 -8.61
C ILE A 182 7.75 8.75 -9.96
#